data_0c4e84c4b0bf48a8553b4210399c8979
#
_entry.id   0c4e84c4b0bf48a8553b4210399c8979
#
_cell.length_a   1.000
_cell.length_b   1.000
_cell.length_c   1.000
_cell.angle_alpha   90.00
_cell.angle_beta   90.00
_cell.angle_gamma   90.00
#
_symmetry.space_group_name_H-M   'P 1'
#
loop_
_entity.id
_entity.type
_entity.pdbx_description
1 polymer ?
#
loop_
_entity_poly.entity_id
_entity_poly.type
_entity_poly.pdbx_seq_one_letter_code
_entity_poly.pdbx_strand_id
1 'polypeptide(L)'
;MSSRTSPTGRTITIRRAVARDAKRLTRIVRGSGAYEGRYATAVAGYRVGPDYIEAHRVFVAVDADGDEGRVLGFYSLVLAPPELDLLFVADDAQGRGIGRQLVAHMRSEARAAGLDRVLVVSHIPAEGFYQRVGAVRTGTVPANPPAVPWDRPELEFRTSSR
;
A
#
# COMPACT_ATOMS: atom_id res chain seq x y z
N MET A 1 -8.41 13.26 10.60
CA MET A 1 -7.07 12.72 10.81
C MET A 1 -7.12 11.44 11.62
N SER A 2 -6.50 10.42 11.11
CA SER A 2 -6.50 9.12 11.78
C SER A 2 -5.25 8.98 12.62
N SER A 3 -5.42 8.71 13.91
CA SER A 3 -4.30 8.36 14.75
C SER A 3 -4.72 7.25 15.71
N ARG A 4 -3.79 6.39 16.02
CA ARG A 4 -4.03 5.27 16.91
C ARG A 4 -2.79 4.99 17.73
N THR A 5 -3.03 4.60 18.97
CA THR A 5 -1.94 4.19 19.84
C THR A 5 -1.67 2.71 19.63
N SER A 6 -0.43 2.39 19.28
CA SER A 6 -0.02 1.00 19.11
C SER A 6 0.14 0.34 20.48
N PRO A 7 0.24 -1.01 20.54
CA PRO A 7 0.47 -1.71 21.81
C PRO A 7 1.73 -1.26 22.56
N THR A 8 2.68 -0.67 21.85
CA THR A 8 3.91 -0.16 22.47
C THR A 8 3.76 1.28 22.97
N GLY A 9 2.55 1.85 22.86
CA GLY A 9 2.31 3.23 23.27
C GLY A 9 2.61 4.26 22.19
N ARG A 10 3.10 3.83 21.05
CA ARG A 10 3.41 4.76 19.96
C ARG A 10 2.16 5.10 19.16
N THR A 11 2.11 6.34 18.68
CA THR A 11 1.00 6.83 17.87
C THR A 11 1.35 6.76 16.39
N ILE A 12 0.48 6.12 15.61
CA ILE A 12 0.62 6.04 14.15
C ILE A 12 -0.34 7.08 13.56
N THR A 13 0.18 7.95 12.71
CA THR A 13 -0.60 8.96 12.02
C THR A 13 -0.47 8.77 10.52
N ILE A 14 -1.56 8.96 9.78
CA ILE A 14 -1.53 8.87 8.32
C ILE A 14 -1.67 10.27 7.75
N ARG A 15 -0.76 10.64 6.86
CA ARG A 15 -0.77 11.95 6.21
C ARG A 15 -0.52 11.81 4.71
N ARG A 16 -0.83 12.85 3.96
CA ARG A 16 -0.52 12.88 2.54
C ARG A 16 0.99 12.86 2.32
N ALA A 17 1.43 12.08 1.34
CA ALA A 17 2.84 12.07 0.95
C ALA A 17 3.16 13.33 0.18
N VAL A 18 4.41 13.79 0.30
CA VAL A 18 4.93 14.93 -0.45
C VAL A 18 6.21 14.50 -1.18
N ALA A 19 6.69 15.35 -2.09
CA ALA A 19 7.81 15.00 -2.96
C ALA A 19 9.05 14.52 -2.19
N ARG A 20 9.32 15.11 -1.03
CA ARG A 20 10.50 14.73 -0.24
C ARG A 20 10.41 13.31 0.34
N ASP A 21 9.23 12.71 0.33
CA ASP A 21 9.06 11.33 0.79
C ASP A 21 9.54 10.31 -0.25
N ALA A 22 9.75 10.72 -1.49
CA ALA A 22 10.00 9.81 -2.61
C ALA A 22 11.13 8.83 -2.34
N LYS A 23 12.25 9.31 -1.81
CA LYS A 23 13.41 8.44 -1.57
C LYS A 23 13.10 7.37 -0.52
N ARG A 24 12.40 7.76 0.54
CA ARG A 24 12.04 6.82 1.60
C ARG A 24 11.08 5.76 1.07
N LEU A 25 10.07 6.16 0.29
CA LEU A 25 9.11 5.21 -0.27
C LEU A 25 9.80 4.22 -1.21
N THR A 26 10.72 4.71 -2.03
CA THR A 26 11.50 3.83 -2.91
C THR A 26 12.29 2.81 -2.10
N ARG A 27 12.92 3.24 -1.00
CA ARG A 27 13.67 2.32 -0.15
C ARG A 27 12.76 1.26 0.47
N ILE A 28 11.55 1.65 0.89
CA ILE A 28 10.60 0.69 1.47
C ILE A 28 10.22 -0.38 0.44
N VAL A 29 9.94 0.03 -0.79
CA VAL A 29 9.59 -0.93 -1.85
C VAL A 29 10.76 -1.87 -2.14
N ARG A 30 11.94 -1.32 -2.39
CA ARG A 30 13.09 -2.13 -2.79
C ARG A 30 13.60 -3.04 -1.67
N GLY A 31 13.43 -2.63 -0.42
CA GLY A 31 13.90 -3.40 0.72
C GLY A 31 12.86 -4.35 1.30
N SER A 32 11.69 -4.48 0.66
CA SER A 32 10.60 -5.26 1.22
C SER A 32 10.94 -6.75 1.27
N GLY A 33 10.87 -7.33 2.46
CA GLY A 33 11.07 -8.75 2.65
C GLY A 33 9.97 -9.60 2.02
N ALA A 34 8.81 -9.00 1.72
CA ALA A 34 7.73 -9.70 1.03
C ALA A 34 8.12 -10.08 -0.40
N TYR A 35 9.13 -9.42 -0.97
CA TYR A 35 9.60 -9.67 -2.34
C TYR A 35 10.97 -10.34 -2.35
N GLU A 36 11.11 -11.40 -1.56
CA GLU A 36 12.35 -12.15 -1.51
C GLU A 36 12.33 -13.30 -2.54
N GLY A 37 13.49 -13.89 -2.76
CA GLY A 37 13.64 -15.04 -3.65
C GLY A 37 13.24 -14.69 -5.08
N ARG A 38 12.38 -15.50 -5.68
CA ARG A 38 11.98 -15.30 -7.07
C ARG A 38 11.19 -14.00 -7.29
N TYR A 39 10.68 -13.40 -6.23
CA TYR A 39 9.90 -12.17 -6.35
C TYR A 39 10.76 -10.91 -6.33
N ALA A 40 12.03 -11.03 -6.01
CA ALA A 40 12.91 -9.87 -5.86
C ALA A 40 13.01 -9.02 -7.13
N THR A 41 12.92 -9.65 -8.29
CA THR A 41 13.03 -8.93 -9.57
C THR A 41 11.88 -7.96 -9.80
N ALA A 42 10.74 -8.20 -9.16
CA ALA A 42 9.57 -7.34 -9.34
C ALA A 42 9.80 -5.93 -8.78
N VAL A 43 10.70 -5.78 -7.80
CA VAL A 43 10.94 -4.50 -7.14
C VAL A 43 12.38 -4.00 -7.25
N ALA A 44 13.26 -4.76 -7.87
CA ALA A 44 14.70 -4.46 -7.87
C ALA A 44 15.02 -3.07 -8.45
N GLY A 45 14.33 -2.67 -9.50
CA GLY A 45 14.56 -1.37 -10.12
C GLY A 45 13.44 -0.37 -9.88
N TYR A 46 12.52 -0.69 -8.98
CA TYR A 46 11.34 0.14 -8.79
C TYR A 46 11.69 1.48 -8.15
N ARG A 47 11.02 2.53 -8.60
CA ARG A 47 11.23 3.86 -8.07
C ARG A 47 9.89 4.58 -7.90
N VAL A 48 9.66 5.10 -6.70
CA VAL A 48 8.52 5.98 -6.44
C VAL A 48 9.02 7.41 -6.59
N GLY A 49 8.65 8.07 -7.68
CA GLY A 49 9.14 9.41 -7.95
C GLY A 49 8.21 10.50 -7.45
N PRO A 50 8.70 11.76 -7.40
CA PRO A 50 7.86 12.89 -6.99
C PRO A 50 6.64 13.09 -7.88
N ASP A 51 6.79 12.88 -9.19
CA ASP A 51 5.67 13.05 -10.13
C ASP A 51 4.56 12.06 -9.84
N TYR A 52 4.93 10.82 -9.53
CA TYR A 52 3.97 9.78 -9.18
C TYR A 52 3.20 10.17 -7.91
N ILE A 53 3.92 10.67 -6.91
CA ILE A 53 3.32 11.08 -5.64
C ILE A 53 2.31 12.20 -5.87
N GLU A 54 2.62 13.15 -6.73
CA GLU A 54 1.72 14.26 -7.01
C GLU A 54 0.53 13.85 -7.88
N ALA A 55 0.74 12.90 -8.79
CA ALA A 55 -0.30 12.48 -9.73
C ALA A 55 -1.38 11.61 -9.08
N HIS A 56 -1.06 10.94 -7.97
CA HIS A 56 -1.97 9.98 -7.35
C HIS A 56 -2.21 10.31 -5.88
N ARG A 57 -3.14 9.60 -5.26
CA ARG A 57 -3.45 9.76 -3.84
C ARG A 57 -2.53 8.88 -3.03
N VAL A 58 -1.38 9.43 -2.64
CA VAL A 58 -0.37 8.69 -1.89
C VAL A 58 -0.37 9.17 -0.44
N PHE A 59 -0.49 8.22 0.49
CA PHE A 59 -0.53 8.52 1.92
C PHE A 59 0.50 7.68 2.65
N VAL A 60 1.12 8.27 3.65
CA VAL A 60 2.15 7.60 4.45
C VAL A 60 1.69 7.46 5.89
N ALA A 61 2.04 6.33 6.49
CA ALA A 61 1.88 6.10 7.92
C ALA A 61 3.17 6.47 8.60
N VAL A 62 3.10 7.37 9.58
CA VAL A 62 4.28 7.88 10.27
C VAL A 62 4.21 7.59 11.75
N ASP A 63 5.38 7.41 12.35
CA ASP A 63 5.52 7.23 13.79
C ASP A 63 5.63 8.61 14.42
N ALA A 64 4.52 9.10 14.97
CA ALA A 64 4.48 10.45 15.51
C ALA A 64 5.30 10.60 16.79
N ASP A 65 5.62 9.49 17.45
CA ASP A 65 6.39 9.51 18.68
C ASP A 65 7.89 9.36 18.42
N GLY A 66 8.27 9.07 17.19
CA GLY A 66 9.68 8.95 16.83
C GLY A 66 10.24 10.25 16.34
N ASP A 67 11.45 10.17 15.81
CA ASP A 67 12.13 11.33 15.24
C ASP A 67 11.36 11.83 14.03
N GLU A 68 10.69 12.96 14.20
CA GLU A 68 10.15 13.74 13.09
C GLU A 68 9.27 12.97 12.13
N GLY A 69 8.46 12.06 12.66
CA GLY A 69 7.50 11.39 11.81
C GLY A 69 8.13 10.41 10.83
N ARG A 70 8.91 9.47 11.34
CA ARG A 70 9.50 8.43 10.53
C ARG A 70 8.41 7.67 9.76
N VAL A 71 8.61 7.53 8.44
CA VAL A 71 7.65 6.84 7.58
C VAL A 71 7.81 5.33 7.75
N LEU A 72 6.71 4.66 8.11
CA LEU A 72 6.67 3.24 8.39
C LEU A 72 6.01 2.43 7.28
N GLY A 73 5.25 3.07 6.41
CA GLY A 73 4.57 2.41 5.32
C GLY A 73 3.77 3.42 4.52
N PHE A 74 3.19 2.97 3.42
CA PHE A 74 2.42 3.86 2.57
C PHE A 74 1.51 3.08 1.63
N TYR A 75 0.56 3.78 1.05
CA TYR A 75 -0.21 3.24 -0.07
C TYR A 75 -0.37 4.31 -1.14
N SER A 76 -0.66 3.86 -2.36
CA SER A 76 -1.06 4.76 -3.43
C SER A 76 -2.39 4.31 -4.01
N LEU A 77 -3.30 5.25 -4.13
CA LEU A 77 -4.61 5.05 -4.74
C LEU A 77 -4.66 5.79 -6.06
N VAL A 78 -4.83 5.04 -7.14
CA VAL A 78 -5.06 5.59 -8.47
C VAL A 78 -6.56 5.74 -8.64
N LEU A 79 -7.03 6.87 -9.17
CA LEU A 79 -8.46 7.14 -9.25
C LEU A 79 -9.10 6.67 -10.55
N ALA A 80 -8.35 6.64 -11.65
CA ALA A 80 -8.91 6.28 -12.95
C ALA A 80 -7.91 5.46 -13.76
N PRO A 81 -8.11 4.14 -13.87
CA PRO A 81 -9.16 3.36 -13.22
C PRO A 81 -8.88 3.20 -11.72
N PRO A 82 -9.92 2.97 -10.92
CA PRO A 82 -9.73 2.87 -9.47
C PRO A 82 -8.89 1.66 -9.07
N GLU A 83 -7.72 1.92 -8.51
CA GLU A 83 -6.81 0.83 -8.16
C GLU A 83 -5.93 1.19 -6.97
N LEU A 84 -5.79 0.24 -6.05
CA LEU A 84 -4.77 0.32 -5.00
C LEU A 84 -3.48 -0.19 -5.65
N ASP A 85 -2.65 0.75 -6.11
CA ASP A 85 -1.49 0.43 -6.91
C ASP A 85 -0.32 -0.08 -6.07
N LEU A 86 -0.08 0.55 -4.93
CA LEU A 86 1.01 0.17 -4.03
C LEU A 86 0.50 0.14 -2.59
N LEU A 87 0.98 -0.82 -1.83
CA LEU A 87 0.78 -0.89 -0.39
C LEU A 87 1.98 -1.61 0.21
N PHE A 88 2.77 -0.89 0.98
CA PHE A 88 3.98 -1.44 1.58
C PHE A 88 4.12 -0.97 3.01
N VAL A 89 4.60 -1.86 3.87
CA VAL A 89 4.96 -1.55 5.26
C VAL A 89 6.43 -1.95 5.42
N ALA A 90 7.22 -1.05 6.01
CA ALA A 90 8.64 -1.32 6.23
C ALA A 90 8.79 -2.59 7.06
N ASP A 91 9.85 -3.37 6.77
CA ASP A 91 10.04 -4.67 7.43
C ASP A 91 10.12 -4.55 8.95
N ASP A 92 10.78 -3.50 9.44
CA ASP A 92 10.93 -3.29 10.89
C ASP A 92 9.68 -2.73 11.56
N ALA A 93 8.62 -2.49 10.80
CA ALA A 93 7.35 -2.00 11.33
C ALA A 93 6.23 -3.02 11.17
N GLN A 94 6.55 -4.23 10.72
CA GLN A 94 5.54 -5.29 10.56
C GLN A 94 4.98 -5.70 11.91
N GLY A 95 3.76 -6.24 11.88
CA GLY A 95 3.13 -6.77 13.08
C GLY A 95 2.45 -5.73 13.96
N ARG A 96 2.35 -4.48 13.51
CA ARG A 96 1.75 -3.39 14.28
C ARG A 96 0.38 -2.96 13.75
N GLY A 97 -0.17 -3.69 12.79
CA GLY A 97 -1.46 -3.35 12.19
C GLY A 97 -1.44 -2.17 11.25
N ILE A 98 -0.26 -1.74 10.81
CA ILE A 98 -0.13 -0.57 9.92
C ILE A 98 -0.79 -0.82 8.57
N GLY A 99 -0.59 -2.01 7.99
CA GLY A 99 -1.22 -2.35 6.71
C GLY A 99 -2.73 -2.27 6.79
N ARG A 100 -3.31 -2.78 7.87
CA ARG A 100 -4.76 -2.72 8.09
C ARG A 100 -5.24 -1.27 8.21
N GLN A 101 -4.49 -0.43 8.92
CA GLN A 101 -4.83 0.98 9.07
C GLN A 101 -4.75 1.71 7.72
N LEU A 102 -3.73 1.39 6.91
CA LEU A 102 -3.59 1.99 5.59
C LEU A 102 -4.76 1.60 4.68
N VAL A 103 -5.18 0.33 4.72
CA VAL A 103 -6.31 -0.12 3.92
C VAL A 103 -7.60 0.60 4.35
N ALA A 104 -7.83 0.73 5.67
CA ALA A 104 -9.00 1.43 6.15
C ALA A 104 -9.02 2.88 5.69
N HIS A 105 -7.86 3.54 5.74
CA HIS A 105 -7.72 4.91 5.27
C HIS A 105 -7.98 5.01 3.77
N MET A 106 -7.43 4.08 2.99
CA MET A 106 -7.61 4.03 1.55
C MET A 106 -9.09 3.89 1.19
N ARG A 107 -9.82 3.02 1.89
CA ARG A 107 -11.24 2.86 1.59
C ARG A 107 -12.03 4.13 1.89
N SER A 108 -11.66 4.85 2.93
CA SER A 108 -12.27 6.12 3.26
C SER A 108 -11.97 7.17 2.19
N GLU A 109 -10.73 7.24 1.72
CA GLU A 109 -10.34 8.16 0.65
C GLU A 109 -11.06 7.83 -0.66
N ALA A 110 -11.17 6.55 -0.98
CA ALA A 110 -11.88 6.12 -2.19
C ALA A 110 -13.34 6.52 -2.13
N ARG A 111 -13.97 6.34 -0.97
CA ARG A 111 -15.38 6.73 -0.79
C ARG A 111 -15.54 8.22 -0.95
N ALA A 112 -14.64 9.00 -0.37
CA ALA A 112 -14.68 10.45 -0.47
C ALA A 112 -14.48 10.94 -1.91
N ALA A 113 -13.76 10.16 -2.72
CA ALA A 113 -13.53 10.47 -4.13
C ALA A 113 -14.66 9.97 -5.03
N GLY A 114 -15.70 9.37 -4.46
CA GLY A 114 -16.84 8.89 -5.24
C GLY A 114 -16.64 7.54 -5.91
N LEU A 115 -15.65 6.78 -5.49
CA LEU A 115 -15.39 5.46 -6.06
C LEU A 115 -16.23 4.40 -5.37
N ASP A 116 -16.88 3.53 -6.15
CA ASP A 116 -17.68 2.43 -5.59
C ASP A 116 -16.83 1.23 -5.24
N ARG A 117 -15.70 1.08 -5.89
CA ARG A 117 -14.84 -0.07 -5.69
C ARG A 117 -13.42 0.28 -6.09
N VAL A 118 -12.47 -0.49 -5.56
CA VAL A 118 -11.05 -0.33 -5.84
C VAL A 118 -10.48 -1.70 -6.14
N LEU A 119 -9.81 -1.83 -7.27
CA LEU A 119 -9.15 -3.07 -7.64
C LEU A 119 -7.76 -3.12 -7.01
N VAL A 120 -7.29 -4.34 -6.73
CA VAL A 120 -5.90 -4.56 -6.38
C VAL A 120 -5.39 -5.79 -7.11
N VAL A 121 -4.24 -5.64 -7.78
CA VAL A 121 -3.54 -6.77 -8.38
C VAL A 121 -2.47 -7.15 -7.38
N SER A 122 -2.68 -8.26 -6.70
CA SER A 122 -1.90 -8.60 -5.53
C SER A 122 -0.60 -9.32 -5.87
N HIS A 123 0.46 -8.95 -5.17
CA HIS A 123 1.61 -9.82 -5.02
C HIS A 123 1.11 -11.15 -4.44
N ILE A 124 1.55 -12.27 -5.02
CA ILE A 124 0.97 -13.58 -4.68
C ILE A 124 0.93 -13.85 -3.17
N PRO A 125 2.05 -13.67 -2.43
CA PRO A 125 2.03 -13.94 -0.99
C PRO A 125 1.11 -13.00 -0.19
N ALA A 126 0.66 -11.90 -0.75
CA ALA A 126 -0.15 -10.92 -0.03
C ALA A 126 -1.65 -11.14 -0.17
N GLU A 127 -2.06 -12.09 -1.01
CA GLU A 127 -3.49 -12.30 -1.26
C GLU A 127 -4.28 -12.54 0.04
N GLY A 128 -3.73 -13.36 0.93
CA GLY A 128 -4.39 -13.67 2.20
C GLY A 128 -4.62 -12.42 3.05
N PHE A 129 -3.65 -11.52 3.06
CA PHE A 129 -3.80 -10.26 3.77
C PHE A 129 -4.96 -9.44 3.21
N TYR A 130 -5.02 -9.30 1.88
CA TYR A 130 -6.07 -8.52 1.25
C TYR A 130 -7.45 -9.11 1.55
N GLN A 131 -7.56 -10.43 1.53
CA GLN A 131 -8.84 -11.07 1.85
C GLN A 131 -9.23 -10.83 3.31
N ARG A 132 -8.27 -10.87 4.23
CA ARG A 132 -8.55 -10.62 5.66
C ARG A 132 -9.02 -9.18 5.92
N VAL A 133 -8.59 -8.23 5.09
CA VAL A 133 -9.02 -6.84 5.27
C VAL A 133 -10.19 -6.46 4.36
N GLY A 134 -10.85 -7.43 3.76
CA GLY A 134 -12.14 -7.23 3.13
C GLY A 134 -12.18 -7.28 1.61
N ALA A 135 -11.07 -7.56 0.94
CA ALA A 135 -11.08 -7.69 -0.51
C ALA A 135 -11.61 -9.07 -0.92
N VAL A 136 -12.25 -9.12 -2.08
CA VAL A 136 -12.79 -10.36 -2.63
C VAL A 136 -12.10 -10.64 -3.96
N ARG A 137 -11.67 -11.91 -4.14
CA ARG A 137 -11.00 -12.31 -5.37
C ARG A 137 -11.96 -12.20 -6.55
N THR A 138 -11.56 -11.52 -7.63
CA THR A 138 -12.39 -11.33 -8.82
C THR A 138 -11.81 -11.97 -10.07
N GLY A 139 -10.52 -12.31 -10.06
CA GLY A 139 -9.93 -12.89 -11.25
C GLY A 139 -8.44 -13.10 -11.12
N THR A 140 -7.80 -13.22 -12.26
CA THR A 140 -6.36 -13.43 -12.36
C THR A 140 -5.82 -12.55 -13.48
N VAL A 141 -4.73 -11.85 -13.19
CA VAL A 141 -4.01 -11.07 -14.19
C VAL A 141 -2.90 -11.96 -14.73
N PRO A 142 -2.90 -12.25 -16.04
CA PRO A 142 -1.90 -13.15 -16.62
C PRO A 142 -0.48 -12.62 -16.48
N ALA A 143 0.47 -13.54 -16.47
CA ALA A 143 1.88 -13.20 -16.48
C ALA A 143 2.22 -12.29 -17.66
N ASN A 144 3.18 -11.40 -17.46
CA ASN A 144 3.67 -10.49 -18.49
C ASN A 144 5.20 -10.49 -18.47
N PRO A 145 5.82 -11.58 -18.96
CA PRO A 145 7.28 -11.67 -18.95
C PRO A 145 7.91 -10.64 -19.89
N PRO A 146 9.12 -10.17 -19.60
CA PRO A 146 9.95 -10.53 -18.45
C PRO A 146 9.62 -9.72 -17.19
N ALA A 147 8.75 -8.71 -17.28
CA ALA A 147 8.45 -7.82 -16.17
C ALA A 147 7.87 -8.56 -14.97
N VAL A 148 6.81 -9.37 -15.21
CA VAL A 148 6.21 -10.20 -14.16
C VAL A 148 5.94 -11.56 -14.77
N PRO A 149 6.81 -12.56 -14.50
CA PRO A 149 6.72 -13.86 -15.17
C PRO A 149 5.74 -14.85 -14.55
N TRP A 150 4.83 -14.38 -13.70
CA TRP A 150 3.81 -15.24 -13.09
C TRP A 150 2.45 -14.56 -13.10
N ASP A 151 1.39 -15.35 -12.99
CA ASP A 151 0.04 -14.82 -12.85
C ASP A 151 -0.15 -14.21 -11.46
N ARG A 152 -1.02 -13.20 -11.37
CA ARG A 152 -1.29 -12.53 -10.11
C ARG A 152 -2.79 -12.52 -9.82
N PRO A 153 -3.19 -12.69 -8.55
CA PRO A 153 -4.61 -12.58 -8.20
C PRO A 153 -5.09 -11.14 -8.30
N GLU A 154 -6.31 -10.99 -8.80
CA GLU A 154 -6.99 -9.69 -8.84
C GLU A 154 -8.11 -9.73 -7.81
N LEU A 155 -8.17 -8.69 -6.96
CA LEU A 155 -9.19 -8.59 -5.93
C LEU A 155 -9.87 -7.23 -6.00
N GLU A 156 -10.96 -7.10 -5.28
CA GLU A 156 -11.74 -5.88 -5.29
C GLU A 156 -12.16 -5.52 -3.87
N PHE A 157 -11.98 -4.26 -3.51
CA PHE A 157 -12.57 -3.68 -2.29
C PHE A 157 -13.85 -2.96 -2.68
N ARG A 158 -14.91 -3.19 -1.92
CA ARG A 158 -16.10 -2.35 -1.99
C ARG A 158 -15.92 -1.20 -1.01
N THR A 159 -16.26 0.00 -1.45
CA THR A 159 -16.11 1.19 -0.63
C THR A 159 -17.39 1.58 0.08
N SER A 160 -18.53 1.13 -0.42
CA SER A 160 -19.81 1.42 0.22
C SER A 160 -19.95 0.59 1.50
N SER A 161 -20.74 1.08 2.44
CA SER A 161 -20.88 0.45 3.75
C SER A 161 -21.88 -0.69 3.76
N ARG A 162 -22.32 -1.14 2.61
CA ARG A 162 -23.22 -2.29 2.59
C ARG A 162 -22.78 -3.33 1.67
#